data_9c701e1ae6ed648461cafa593c19a444
#
_entry.id   9c701e1ae6ed648461cafa593c19a444
#
_cell.length_a   1.000
_cell.length_b   1.000
_cell.length_c   1.000
_cell.angle_alpha   90.00
_cell.angle_beta   90.00
_cell.angle_gamma   90.00
#
_symmetry.space_group_name_H-M   'P 1'
#
loop_
_entity.id
_entity.type
_entity.pdbx_description
1 polymer ?
#
loop_
_entity_poly.entity_id
_entity_poly.type
_entity_poly.pdbx_seq_one_letter_code
_entity_poly.pdbx_strand_id
1 'polypeptide(L)'
;MLYGGIELGGTKMVAGLVDENDQIIDRISIPTLEPEDTLNRLYEYFKDKNIVSLGIASFGPVDLNRRSDTYGYITTTPKPGWGNTDVLKHFKALNVPLGFDTDVNGACLGEVRHGAGKGLNNVIYGTIGTGIGFGVYLEGRLLNGLMHPETGHMILKRHLDAEGFSGPCPYHSDCLETLASGPSIEARWHKRPHELYDDERVWKLEAYYLGQALANCVMCYSPERIILGGGVMHTEKLLPLIKEETLRNLNGYIKRTRSSRISITISSYQNLAMMPD
;
A
#
# COMPACT_ATOMS: atom_id res chain seq x y z
N MET A 1 5.35 0.93 -28.19
CA MET A 1 6.48 0.83 -27.22
C MET A 1 6.05 -0.08 -26.08
N LEU A 2 6.99 -0.78 -25.42
CA LEU A 2 6.67 -1.61 -24.24
C LEU A 2 7.32 -1.02 -22.99
N TYR A 3 6.58 -1.00 -21.91
CA TYR A 3 7.03 -0.56 -20.58
C TYR A 3 6.98 -1.74 -19.62
N GLY A 4 8.01 -1.89 -18.80
CA GLY A 4 8.05 -2.91 -17.77
C GLY A 4 7.55 -2.39 -16.43
N GLY A 5 6.85 -3.22 -15.68
CA GLY A 5 6.44 -2.97 -14.30
C GLY A 5 6.75 -4.16 -13.41
N ILE A 6 7.24 -3.90 -12.20
CA ILE A 6 7.44 -4.90 -11.16
C ILE A 6 6.78 -4.43 -9.87
N GLU A 7 6.04 -5.33 -9.22
CA GLU A 7 5.61 -5.22 -7.83
C GLU A 7 6.35 -6.27 -7.00
N LEU A 8 7.23 -5.81 -6.12
CA LEU A 8 7.93 -6.66 -5.15
C LEU A 8 7.06 -6.78 -3.90
N GLY A 9 6.36 -7.88 -3.77
CA GLY A 9 5.50 -8.18 -2.61
C GLY A 9 6.16 -9.14 -1.62
N GLY A 10 5.74 -9.11 -0.36
CA GLY A 10 6.33 -9.95 0.69
C GLY A 10 6.11 -11.47 0.51
N THR A 11 5.11 -11.89 -0.27
CA THR A 11 4.76 -13.30 -0.51
C THR A 11 4.96 -13.70 -1.97
N LYS A 12 4.61 -12.83 -2.89
CA LYS A 12 4.76 -13.02 -4.34
C LYS A 12 5.25 -11.76 -4.99
N MET A 13 5.97 -11.90 -6.09
CA MET A 13 6.35 -10.83 -7.00
C MET A 13 5.49 -10.88 -8.25
N VAL A 14 5.11 -9.74 -8.74
CA VAL A 14 4.37 -9.63 -10.01
C VAL A 14 5.20 -8.78 -10.97
N ALA A 15 5.37 -9.24 -12.19
CA ALA A 15 5.98 -8.46 -13.26
C ALA A 15 5.09 -8.47 -14.50
N GLY A 16 5.10 -7.39 -15.25
CA GLY A 16 4.26 -7.28 -16.44
C GLY A 16 4.81 -6.30 -17.46
N LEU A 17 4.24 -6.40 -18.64
CA LEU A 17 4.49 -5.51 -19.77
C LEU A 17 3.20 -4.79 -20.12
N VAL A 18 3.31 -3.48 -20.34
CA VAL A 18 2.21 -2.65 -20.86
C VAL A 18 2.64 -1.94 -22.15
N ASP A 19 1.70 -1.69 -23.02
CA ASP A 19 1.94 -0.89 -24.22
C ASP A 19 1.70 0.62 -23.98
N GLU A 20 1.86 1.43 -25.02
CA GLU A 20 1.60 2.87 -24.98
C GLU A 20 0.12 3.26 -24.77
N ASN A 21 -0.80 2.30 -24.78
CA ASN A 21 -2.23 2.50 -24.51
C ASN A 21 -2.62 1.97 -23.13
N ASP A 22 -1.63 1.68 -22.26
CA ASP A 22 -1.81 1.10 -20.93
C ASP A 22 -2.47 -0.29 -20.92
N GLN A 23 -2.37 -1.03 -22.07
CA GLN A 23 -2.86 -2.40 -22.15
C GLN A 23 -1.81 -3.39 -21.62
N ILE A 24 -2.22 -4.26 -20.72
CA ILE A 24 -1.35 -5.34 -20.23
C ILE A 24 -1.15 -6.35 -21.37
N ILE A 25 0.09 -6.51 -21.81
CA ILE A 25 0.50 -7.38 -22.91
C ILE A 25 0.93 -8.75 -22.40
N ASP A 26 1.61 -8.78 -21.25
CA ASP A 26 2.13 -10.01 -20.64
C ASP A 26 2.28 -9.82 -19.15
N ARG A 27 2.18 -10.87 -18.36
CA ARG A 27 2.29 -10.84 -16.91
C ARG A 27 2.78 -12.17 -16.37
N ILE A 28 3.68 -12.10 -15.38
CA ILE A 28 4.08 -13.27 -14.58
C ILE A 28 3.87 -12.99 -13.09
N SER A 29 3.69 -14.07 -12.35
CA SER A 29 3.69 -14.07 -10.89
C SER A 29 4.64 -15.16 -10.40
N ILE A 30 5.56 -14.80 -9.51
CA ILE A 30 6.53 -15.75 -8.93
C ILE A 30 6.53 -15.64 -7.40
N PRO A 31 6.82 -16.73 -6.67
CA PRO A 31 6.95 -16.64 -5.21
C PRO A 31 8.13 -15.78 -4.81
N THR A 32 8.01 -15.07 -3.69
CA THR A 32 9.11 -14.33 -3.06
C THR A 32 10.00 -15.31 -2.31
N LEU A 33 11.15 -15.63 -2.89
CA LEU A 33 12.21 -16.46 -2.33
C LEU A 33 13.37 -15.59 -1.84
N GLU A 34 14.60 -16.13 -1.84
CA GLU A 34 15.80 -15.35 -1.56
C GLU A 34 15.99 -14.23 -2.59
N PRO A 35 16.52 -13.06 -2.19
CA PRO A 35 16.62 -11.89 -3.07
C PRO A 35 17.30 -12.16 -4.41
N GLU A 36 18.48 -12.76 -4.38
CA GLU A 36 19.30 -13.00 -5.58
C GLU A 36 18.54 -13.86 -6.60
N ASP A 37 17.96 -14.98 -6.16
CA ASP A 37 17.20 -15.88 -7.03
C ASP A 37 15.95 -15.19 -7.61
N THR A 38 15.21 -14.50 -6.74
CA THR A 38 13.96 -13.84 -7.13
C THR A 38 14.21 -12.69 -8.12
N LEU A 39 15.18 -11.82 -7.83
CA LEU A 39 15.50 -10.66 -8.67
C LEU A 39 16.13 -11.10 -10.01
N ASN A 40 16.94 -12.15 -10.02
CA ASN A 40 17.48 -12.72 -11.25
C ASN A 40 16.36 -13.28 -12.14
N ARG A 41 15.35 -13.98 -11.59
CA ARG A 41 14.21 -14.48 -12.36
C ARG A 41 13.38 -13.33 -12.96
N LEU A 42 13.22 -12.23 -12.25
CA LEU A 42 12.56 -11.04 -12.79
C LEU A 42 13.40 -10.38 -13.88
N TYR A 43 14.72 -10.30 -13.73
CA TYR A 43 15.62 -9.81 -14.78
C TYR A 43 15.53 -10.67 -16.04
N GLU A 44 15.58 -12.00 -15.92
CA GLU A 44 15.44 -12.95 -17.05
C GLU A 44 14.11 -12.76 -17.80
N TYR A 45 13.04 -12.40 -17.09
CA TYR A 45 11.76 -12.09 -17.74
C TYR A 45 11.84 -10.87 -18.66
N PHE A 46 12.62 -9.84 -18.31
CA PHE A 46 12.68 -8.59 -19.06
C PHE A 46 13.81 -8.53 -20.10
N LYS A 47 14.90 -9.26 -19.94
CA LYS A 47 16.16 -9.09 -20.70
C LYS A 47 15.99 -9.06 -22.23
N ASP A 48 15.03 -9.81 -22.76
CA ASP A 48 14.79 -9.93 -24.20
C ASP A 48 13.48 -9.24 -24.65
N LYS A 49 12.85 -8.43 -23.82
CA LYS A 49 11.51 -7.85 -24.09
C LYS A 49 11.55 -6.47 -24.77
N ASN A 50 12.73 -5.90 -25.04
CA ASN A 50 12.88 -4.57 -25.67
C ASN A 50 12.01 -3.48 -25.02
N ILE A 51 11.95 -3.46 -23.69
CA ILE A 51 11.24 -2.42 -22.94
C ILE A 51 11.98 -1.07 -23.04
N VAL A 52 11.25 0.05 -22.98
CA VAL A 52 11.82 1.39 -23.03
C VAL A 52 12.05 2.00 -21.63
N SER A 53 11.43 1.45 -20.59
CA SER A 53 11.67 1.79 -19.19
C SER A 53 11.14 0.67 -18.27
N LEU A 54 11.59 0.66 -17.03
CA LEU A 54 11.13 -0.27 -16.00
C LEU A 54 10.77 0.48 -14.71
N GLY A 55 9.52 0.37 -14.26
CA GLY A 55 9.05 0.82 -12.95
C GLY A 55 9.06 -0.32 -11.94
N ILE A 56 9.57 -0.07 -10.75
CA ILE A 56 9.67 -1.07 -9.67
C ILE A 56 9.02 -0.48 -8.42
N ALA A 57 7.95 -1.12 -7.96
CA ALA A 57 7.26 -0.83 -6.71
C ALA A 57 7.58 -1.92 -5.70
N SER A 58 8.12 -1.57 -4.53
CA SER A 58 8.68 -2.53 -3.56
C SER A 58 8.04 -2.40 -2.19
N PHE A 59 7.85 -3.53 -1.51
CA PHE A 59 7.68 -3.50 -0.06
C PHE A 59 8.91 -2.84 0.58
N GLY A 60 8.72 -2.25 1.74
CA GLY A 60 9.74 -1.44 2.37
C GLY A 60 10.15 -1.88 3.78
N PRO A 61 10.80 -0.95 4.49
CA PRO A 61 11.23 0.38 4.04
C PRO A 61 12.28 0.37 2.95
N VAL A 62 12.24 1.36 2.05
CA VAL A 62 13.18 1.51 0.93
C VAL A 62 13.89 2.86 0.95
N ASP A 63 15.10 2.92 0.40
CA ASP A 63 15.79 4.19 0.22
C ASP A 63 15.46 4.82 -1.14
N LEU A 64 14.70 5.90 -1.11
CA LEU A 64 14.28 6.69 -2.27
C LEU A 64 15.13 7.96 -2.48
N ASN A 65 16.09 8.23 -1.60
CA ASN A 65 16.95 9.39 -1.71
C ASN A 65 18.00 9.19 -2.81
N ARG A 66 17.80 9.84 -3.95
CA ARG A 66 18.70 9.74 -5.11
C ARG A 66 20.15 10.22 -4.86
N ARG A 67 20.41 10.87 -3.71
CA ARG A 67 21.75 11.31 -3.30
C ARG A 67 22.41 10.34 -2.33
N SER A 68 21.69 9.29 -1.92
CA SER A 68 22.20 8.26 -1.01
C SER A 68 22.99 7.21 -1.80
N ASP A 69 24.04 6.68 -1.19
CA ASP A 69 24.80 5.54 -1.72
C ASP A 69 23.96 4.25 -1.75
N THR A 70 22.86 4.22 -1.00
CA THR A 70 21.93 3.09 -0.92
C THR A 70 20.59 3.36 -1.65
N TYR A 71 20.55 4.35 -2.56
CA TYR A 71 19.36 4.56 -3.40
C TYR A 71 18.98 3.29 -4.15
N GLY A 72 17.74 2.85 -3.99
CA GLY A 72 17.21 1.63 -4.61
C GLY A 72 17.37 0.37 -3.76
N TYR A 73 17.75 0.52 -2.49
CA TYR A 73 17.80 -0.57 -1.53
C TYR A 73 16.48 -0.75 -0.79
N ILE A 74 16.14 -2.01 -0.51
CA ILE A 74 15.28 -2.34 0.63
C ILE A 74 16.17 -2.26 1.86
N THR A 75 15.84 -1.42 2.82
CA THR A 75 16.67 -1.12 4.00
C THR A 75 16.40 -2.09 5.14
N THR A 76 15.74 -1.65 6.20
CA THR A 76 15.30 -2.52 7.30
C THR A 76 13.93 -3.09 6.94
N THR A 77 13.79 -4.41 6.91
CA THR A 77 12.53 -5.07 6.61
C THR A 77 12.36 -6.30 7.52
N PRO A 78 11.13 -6.62 7.97
CA PRO A 78 10.88 -7.87 8.69
C PRO A 78 10.96 -9.11 7.79
N LYS A 79 11.03 -8.94 6.45
CA LYS A 79 11.15 -10.05 5.51
C LYS A 79 12.56 -10.66 5.61
N PRO A 80 12.72 -11.93 6.06
CA PRO A 80 14.03 -12.56 6.18
C PRO A 80 14.81 -12.55 4.87
N GLY A 81 16.11 -12.26 4.95
CA GLY A 81 17.04 -12.24 3.81
C GLY A 81 16.98 -10.98 2.95
N TRP A 82 15.92 -10.15 3.05
CA TRP A 82 15.71 -8.99 2.16
C TRP A 82 16.29 -7.66 2.68
N GLY A 83 16.71 -7.60 3.94
CA GLY A 83 17.34 -6.38 4.49
C GLY A 83 18.65 -6.03 3.78
N ASN A 84 18.86 -4.75 3.51
CA ASN A 84 20.02 -4.19 2.78
C ASN A 84 20.20 -4.77 1.36
N THR A 85 19.11 -5.07 0.66
CA THR A 85 19.14 -5.59 -0.70
C THR A 85 19.15 -4.45 -1.72
N ASP A 86 20.20 -4.37 -2.56
CA ASP A 86 20.26 -3.46 -3.73
C ASP A 86 19.39 -4.02 -4.87
N VAL A 87 18.14 -3.57 -4.93
CA VAL A 87 17.18 -4.01 -5.95
C VAL A 87 17.59 -3.51 -7.33
N LEU A 88 17.97 -2.24 -7.45
CA LEU A 88 18.25 -1.63 -8.75
C LEU A 88 19.47 -2.23 -9.45
N LYS A 89 20.44 -2.74 -8.71
CA LYS A 89 21.64 -3.40 -9.26
C LYS A 89 21.28 -4.49 -10.27
N HIS A 90 20.26 -5.30 -9.96
CA HIS A 90 19.88 -6.44 -10.79
C HIS A 90 19.33 -6.04 -12.17
N PHE A 91 18.78 -4.81 -12.29
CA PHE A 91 18.14 -4.35 -13.52
C PHE A 91 19.01 -3.38 -14.33
N LYS A 92 20.17 -2.94 -13.83
CA LYS A 92 21.07 -2.02 -14.56
C LYS A 92 21.49 -2.53 -15.93
N ALA A 93 21.65 -3.86 -16.08
CA ALA A 93 22.05 -4.48 -17.33
C ALA A 93 20.98 -4.40 -18.44
N LEU A 94 19.72 -4.06 -18.11
CA LEU A 94 18.68 -3.79 -19.12
C LEU A 94 18.95 -2.50 -19.91
N ASN A 95 19.82 -1.61 -19.38
CA ASN A 95 20.22 -0.34 -20.01
C ASN A 95 19.02 0.55 -20.40
N VAL A 96 18.01 0.60 -19.54
CA VAL A 96 16.81 1.45 -19.67
C VAL A 96 16.63 2.33 -18.43
N PRO A 97 15.89 3.45 -18.51
CA PRO A 97 15.50 4.21 -17.34
C PRO A 97 14.78 3.34 -16.30
N LEU A 98 15.21 3.41 -15.03
CA LEU A 98 14.62 2.70 -13.90
C LEU A 98 13.90 3.69 -12.99
N GLY A 99 12.61 3.41 -12.67
CA GLY A 99 11.85 4.04 -11.61
C GLY A 99 11.78 3.12 -10.40
N PHE A 100 11.92 3.66 -9.18
CA PHE A 100 11.85 2.88 -7.95
C PHE A 100 11.07 3.63 -6.88
N ASP A 101 10.09 2.97 -6.27
CA ASP A 101 9.25 3.52 -5.19
C ASP A 101 8.67 2.39 -4.32
N THR A 102 7.88 2.75 -3.29
CA THR A 102 7.16 1.76 -2.49
C THR A 102 5.99 1.15 -3.26
N ASP A 103 5.57 -0.05 -2.88
CA ASP A 103 4.39 -0.74 -3.41
C ASP A 103 3.12 0.11 -3.27
N VAL A 104 2.91 0.74 -2.11
CA VAL A 104 1.75 1.63 -1.87
C VAL A 104 1.80 2.92 -2.70
N ASN A 105 3.00 3.46 -2.96
CA ASN A 105 3.16 4.60 -3.86
C ASN A 105 2.88 4.20 -5.31
N GLY A 106 3.35 3.03 -5.73
CA GLY A 106 3.02 2.45 -7.03
C GLY A 106 1.51 2.28 -7.22
N ALA A 107 0.83 1.70 -6.22
CA ALA A 107 -0.63 1.55 -6.23
C ALA A 107 -1.35 2.90 -6.25
N CYS A 108 -0.87 3.89 -5.48
CA CYS A 108 -1.42 5.25 -5.49
C CYS A 108 -1.32 5.90 -6.88
N LEU A 109 -0.17 5.77 -7.55
CA LEU A 109 -0.02 6.25 -8.93
C LEU A 109 -0.96 5.54 -9.90
N GLY A 110 -1.15 4.23 -9.75
CA GLY A 110 -2.11 3.47 -10.53
C GLY A 110 -3.53 4.03 -10.39
N GLU A 111 -3.96 4.28 -9.16
CA GLU A 111 -5.28 4.87 -8.88
C GLU A 111 -5.43 6.30 -9.41
N VAL A 112 -4.38 7.12 -9.36
CA VAL A 112 -4.37 8.49 -9.91
C VAL A 112 -4.41 8.48 -11.44
N ARG A 113 -3.75 7.53 -12.08
CA ARG A 113 -3.68 7.42 -13.54
C ARG A 113 -4.93 6.78 -14.14
N HIS A 114 -5.38 5.67 -13.57
CA HIS A 114 -6.36 4.80 -14.21
C HIS A 114 -7.58 4.49 -13.33
N GLY A 115 -7.49 4.74 -12.01
CA GLY A 115 -8.50 4.34 -11.04
C GLY A 115 -9.35 5.47 -10.48
N ALA A 116 -9.74 5.29 -9.23
CA ALA A 116 -10.63 6.19 -8.51
C ALA A 116 -10.03 7.59 -8.23
N GLY A 117 -8.70 7.73 -8.35
CA GLY A 117 -7.98 9.01 -8.18
C GLY A 117 -7.83 9.83 -9.46
N LYS A 118 -8.34 9.35 -10.60
CA LYS A 118 -8.16 10.00 -11.90
C LYS A 118 -8.67 11.44 -11.92
N GLY A 119 -7.79 12.36 -12.36
CA GLY A 119 -8.10 13.79 -12.46
C GLY A 119 -8.00 14.57 -11.14
N LEU A 120 -7.56 13.93 -10.05
CA LEU A 120 -7.34 14.59 -8.76
C LEU A 120 -5.85 14.85 -8.52
N ASN A 121 -5.55 15.89 -7.72
CA ASN A 121 -4.18 16.29 -7.41
C ASN A 121 -3.74 15.91 -5.99
N ASN A 122 -4.69 15.55 -5.12
CA ASN A 122 -4.43 15.23 -3.72
C ASN A 122 -5.17 13.94 -3.36
N VAL A 123 -4.47 12.82 -3.46
CA VAL A 123 -5.01 11.47 -3.28
C VAL A 123 -4.17 10.69 -2.28
N ILE A 124 -4.84 9.95 -1.42
CA ILE A 124 -4.19 8.96 -0.55
C ILE A 124 -4.71 7.58 -0.94
N TYR A 125 -3.82 6.65 -1.17
CA TYR A 125 -4.14 5.24 -1.26
C TYR A 125 -3.68 4.54 0.02
N GLY A 126 -4.54 3.74 0.62
CA GLY A 126 -4.21 2.91 1.79
C GLY A 126 -4.48 1.44 1.52
N THR A 127 -3.50 0.58 1.71
CA THR A 127 -3.69 -0.87 1.71
C THR A 127 -3.84 -1.37 3.13
N ILE A 128 -4.90 -2.17 3.38
CA ILE A 128 -5.16 -2.85 4.66
C ILE A 128 -5.16 -4.35 4.38
N GLY A 129 -4.04 -5.00 4.69
CA GLY A 129 -3.80 -6.40 4.36
C GLY A 129 -2.94 -7.10 5.42
N THR A 130 -1.90 -7.81 5.00
CA THR A 130 -0.88 -8.39 5.88
C THR A 130 -0.16 -7.32 6.68
N GLY A 131 0.16 -6.19 6.04
CA GLY A 131 0.57 -4.95 6.67
C GLY A 131 -0.42 -3.83 6.35
N ILE A 132 -0.13 -2.63 6.85
CA ILE A 132 -0.85 -1.40 6.51
C ILE A 132 0.14 -0.36 6.01
N GLY A 133 -0.06 0.12 4.79
CA GLY A 133 0.75 1.17 4.19
C GLY A 133 -0.10 2.20 3.46
N PHE A 134 0.46 3.41 3.28
CA PHE A 134 -0.21 4.50 2.59
C PHE A 134 0.70 5.15 1.56
N GLY A 135 0.24 5.21 0.31
CA GLY A 135 0.80 6.05 -0.73
C GLY A 135 0.12 7.42 -0.69
N VAL A 136 0.92 8.48 -0.65
CA VAL A 136 0.43 9.86 -0.53
C VAL A 136 0.83 10.65 -1.77
N TYR A 137 -0.16 11.09 -2.54
CA TYR A 137 0.00 11.89 -3.73
C TYR A 137 -0.59 13.28 -3.50
N LEU A 138 0.26 14.31 -3.48
CA LEU A 138 -0.12 15.69 -3.19
C LEU A 138 0.47 16.62 -4.25
N GLU A 139 -0.33 17.60 -4.67
CA GLU A 139 0.07 18.61 -5.66
C GLU A 139 0.65 17.97 -6.95
N GLY A 140 0.06 16.88 -7.38
CA GLY A 140 0.48 16.22 -8.62
C GLY A 140 1.72 15.33 -8.51
N ARG A 141 2.20 15.00 -7.30
CA ARG A 141 3.40 14.18 -7.07
C ARG A 141 3.28 13.30 -5.83
N LEU A 142 4.02 12.21 -5.81
CA LEU A 142 4.18 11.40 -4.60
C LEU A 142 4.96 12.17 -3.53
N LEU A 143 4.50 12.06 -2.28
CA LEU A 143 5.13 12.69 -1.14
C LEU A 143 6.37 11.89 -0.72
N ASN A 144 7.53 12.54 -0.80
CA ASN A 144 8.80 12.06 -0.28
C ASN A 144 9.49 13.17 0.51
N GLY A 145 10.05 12.83 1.66
CA GLY A 145 10.80 13.73 2.53
C GLY A 145 12.15 13.15 2.87
N LEU A 146 12.44 13.00 4.14
CA LEU A 146 13.60 12.25 4.64
C LEU A 146 13.55 10.80 4.12
N MET A 147 12.36 10.23 4.18
CA MET A 147 11.98 8.94 3.60
C MET A 147 10.53 9.04 3.09
N HIS A 148 9.99 7.97 2.52
CA HIS A 148 8.56 7.87 2.22
C HIS A 148 7.72 7.82 3.52
N PRO A 149 6.45 8.28 3.50
CA PRO A 149 5.57 8.20 4.66
C PRO A 149 5.33 6.75 5.10
N GLU A 150 5.51 6.49 6.39
CA GLU A 150 5.19 5.21 7.05
C GLU A 150 3.92 5.36 7.90
N THR A 151 2.86 5.82 7.25
CA THR A 151 1.58 6.18 7.89
C THR A 151 0.90 4.99 8.57
N GLY A 152 1.17 3.75 8.12
CA GLY A 152 0.73 2.53 8.79
C GLY A 152 1.26 2.36 10.22
N HIS A 153 2.35 3.06 10.56
CA HIS A 153 2.93 3.03 11.90
C HIS A 153 2.56 4.25 12.76
N MET A 154 1.57 5.05 12.35
CA MET A 154 1.06 6.11 13.23
C MET A 154 0.47 5.52 14.52
N ILE A 155 0.79 6.14 15.65
CA ILE A 155 0.27 5.75 16.96
C ILE A 155 -1.18 6.22 17.08
N LEU A 156 -2.05 5.34 17.54
CA LEU A 156 -3.48 5.59 17.71
C LEU A 156 -3.92 5.42 19.17
N LYS A 157 -5.05 6.02 19.49
CA LYS A 157 -5.71 5.76 20.76
C LYS A 157 -6.29 4.35 20.78
N ARG A 158 -5.85 3.54 21.73
CA ARG A 158 -6.35 2.18 21.92
C ARG A 158 -7.81 2.18 22.40
N HIS A 159 -8.61 1.26 21.88
CA HIS A 159 -9.95 0.99 22.39
C HIS A 159 -9.88 0.23 23.72
N LEU A 160 -10.82 0.48 24.61
CA LEU A 160 -10.85 -0.18 25.92
C LEU A 160 -10.94 -1.71 25.81
N ASP A 161 -11.74 -2.21 24.87
CA ASP A 161 -11.89 -3.66 24.63
C ASP A 161 -10.63 -4.33 24.04
N ALA A 162 -9.60 -3.55 23.69
CA ALA A 162 -8.33 -4.05 23.20
C ALA A 162 -7.18 -3.80 24.19
N GLU A 163 -7.49 -3.48 25.43
CA GLU A 163 -6.48 -3.30 26.48
C GLU A 163 -5.70 -4.60 26.68
N GLY A 164 -4.37 -4.49 26.74
CA GLY A 164 -3.46 -5.64 26.84
C GLY A 164 -3.22 -6.42 25.56
N PHE A 165 -3.86 -6.09 24.44
CA PHE A 165 -3.58 -6.74 23.16
C PHE A 165 -2.17 -6.41 22.66
N SER A 166 -1.42 -7.44 22.25
CA SER A 166 -0.12 -7.33 21.58
C SER A 166 -0.26 -7.80 20.14
N GLY A 167 -0.04 -6.91 19.19
CA GLY A 167 -0.17 -7.21 17.76
C GLY A 167 1.18 -7.53 17.09
N PRO A 168 1.17 -7.71 15.76
CA PRO A 168 2.30 -8.26 15.01
C PRO A 168 3.46 -7.28 14.75
N CYS A 169 3.27 -5.97 14.89
CA CYS A 169 4.35 -5.02 14.64
C CYS A 169 5.47 -5.16 15.69
N PRO A 170 6.72 -5.44 15.28
CA PRO A 170 7.80 -5.64 16.24
C PRO A 170 8.33 -4.33 16.86
N TYR A 171 7.90 -3.18 16.35
CA TYR A 171 8.40 -1.87 16.76
C TYR A 171 7.44 -1.09 17.67
N HIS A 172 6.12 -1.24 17.46
CA HIS A 172 5.12 -0.39 18.12
C HIS A 172 3.94 -1.21 18.63
N SER A 173 3.58 -1.02 19.89
CA SER A 173 2.42 -1.70 20.50
C SER A 173 1.08 -1.07 20.07
N ASP A 174 1.06 0.19 19.69
CA ASP A 174 -0.16 0.98 19.47
C ASP A 174 -0.23 1.65 18.08
N CYS A 175 0.59 1.20 17.12
CA CYS A 175 0.48 1.72 15.76
C CYS A 175 -0.72 1.13 15.03
N LEU A 176 -1.16 1.80 13.97
CA LEU A 176 -2.29 1.37 13.15
C LEU A 176 -2.13 -0.09 12.67
N GLU A 177 -0.95 -0.47 12.18
CA GLU A 177 -0.70 -1.84 11.71
C GLU A 177 -0.85 -2.87 12.83
N THR A 178 -0.31 -2.60 14.04
CA THR A 178 -0.53 -3.43 15.22
C THR A 178 -2.01 -3.61 15.55
N LEU A 179 -2.80 -2.57 15.36
CA LEU A 179 -4.18 -2.55 15.84
C LEU A 179 -5.20 -3.05 14.81
N ALA A 180 -4.90 -2.92 13.50
CA ALA A 180 -5.89 -3.06 12.44
C ALA A 180 -5.43 -3.87 11.20
N SER A 181 -4.26 -4.51 11.20
CA SER A 181 -3.87 -5.37 10.08
C SER A 181 -4.62 -6.73 10.10
N GLY A 182 -4.62 -7.44 8.97
CA GLY A 182 -5.19 -8.79 8.89
C GLY A 182 -4.65 -9.74 9.97
N PRO A 183 -3.31 -9.85 10.16
CA PRO A 183 -2.71 -10.58 11.27
C PRO A 183 -3.15 -10.09 12.65
N SER A 184 -3.42 -8.81 12.84
CA SER A 184 -3.94 -8.26 14.10
C SER A 184 -5.35 -8.74 14.39
N ILE A 185 -6.20 -8.79 13.36
CA ILE A 185 -7.55 -9.37 13.46
C ILE A 185 -7.43 -10.85 13.85
N GLU A 186 -6.61 -11.61 13.16
CA GLU A 186 -6.41 -13.04 13.44
C GLU A 186 -5.87 -13.29 14.87
N ALA A 187 -4.87 -12.52 15.28
CA ALA A 187 -4.29 -12.64 16.63
C ALA A 187 -5.29 -12.29 17.74
N ARG A 188 -6.16 -11.29 17.53
CA ARG A 188 -7.14 -10.84 18.52
C ARG A 188 -8.33 -11.77 18.63
N TRP A 189 -8.83 -12.28 17.50
CA TRP A 189 -10.08 -13.04 17.45
C TRP A 189 -9.88 -14.54 17.24
N HIS A 190 -8.62 -15.01 17.07
CA HIS A 190 -8.24 -16.40 16.80
C HIS A 190 -8.95 -17.03 15.60
N LYS A 191 -9.31 -16.19 14.63
CA LYS A 191 -9.98 -16.54 13.37
C LYS A 191 -9.53 -15.61 12.25
N ARG A 192 -9.50 -16.09 11.03
CA ARG A 192 -9.19 -15.27 9.87
C ARG A 192 -10.32 -14.27 9.56
N PRO A 193 -10.02 -13.11 8.96
CA PRO A 193 -11.02 -12.09 8.65
C PRO A 193 -12.27 -12.61 7.94
N HIS A 194 -12.12 -13.53 6.96
CA HIS A 194 -13.25 -14.08 6.22
C HIS A 194 -14.18 -14.98 7.05
N GLU A 195 -13.68 -15.57 8.13
CA GLU A 195 -14.48 -16.39 9.08
C GLU A 195 -15.27 -15.51 10.07
N LEU A 196 -14.95 -14.22 10.12
CA LEU A 196 -15.51 -13.24 11.05
C LEU A 196 -16.52 -12.30 10.37
N TYR A 197 -16.90 -12.59 9.10
CA TYR A 197 -17.72 -11.69 8.30
C TYR A 197 -18.99 -11.23 9.03
N ASP A 198 -19.66 -12.08 9.78
CA ASP A 198 -20.92 -11.77 10.48
C ASP A 198 -20.74 -11.24 11.91
N ASP A 199 -19.51 -11.20 12.45
CA ASP A 199 -19.27 -10.64 13.78
C ASP A 199 -19.07 -9.12 13.72
N GLU A 200 -20.15 -8.39 13.95
CA GLU A 200 -20.14 -6.91 13.92
C GLU A 200 -19.15 -6.27 14.89
N ARG A 201 -18.81 -6.92 16.00
CA ARG A 201 -17.86 -6.38 17.01
C ARG A 201 -16.49 -6.22 16.40
N VAL A 202 -16.08 -7.20 15.59
CA VAL A 202 -14.80 -7.18 14.86
C VAL A 202 -14.72 -5.94 13.99
N TRP A 203 -15.72 -5.75 13.15
CA TRP A 203 -15.71 -4.68 12.13
C TRP A 203 -15.94 -3.28 12.72
N LYS A 204 -16.66 -3.18 13.83
CA LYS A 204 -16.77 -1.93 14.59
C LYS A 204 -15.43 -1.53 15.22
N LEU A 205 -14.70 -2.49 15.78
CA LEU A 205 -13.36 -2.23 16.35
C LEU A 205 -12.35 -1.88 15.24
N GLU A 206 -12.41 -2.57 14.12
CA GLU A 206 -11.58 -2.29 12.94
C GLU A 206 -11.83 -0.88 12.41
N ALA A 207 -13.11 -0.53 12.24
CA ALA A 207 -13.50 0.79 11.82
C ALA A 207 -13.06 1.90 12.79
N TYR A 208 -13.09 1.64 14.10
CA TYR A 208 -12.62 2.56 15.12
C TYR A 208 -11.15 2.95 14.90
N TYR A 209 -10.27 2.00 14.60
CA TYR A 209 -8.86 2.28 14.34
C TYR A 209 -8.64 2.95 12.97
N LEU A 210 -9.23 2.38 11.93
CA LEU A 210 -9.11 2.94 10.58
C LEU A 210 -9.71 4.35 10.51
N GLY A 211 -10.82 4.60 11.18
CA GLY A 211 -11.45 5.94 11.24
C GLY A 211 -10.58 6.99 11.91
N GLN A 212 -9.85 6.64 12.98
CA GLN A 212 -8.85 7.54 13.58
C GLN A 212 -7.71 7.84 12.60
N ALA A 213 -7.16 6.80 11.98
CA ALA A 213 -6.06 6.94 11.01
C ALA A 213 -6.46 7.83 9.84
N LEU A 214 -7.63 7.61 9.26
CA LEU A 214 -8.10 8.43 8.15
C LEU A 214 -8.43 9.87 8.57
N ALA A 215 -8.93 10.10 9.77
CA ALA A 215 -9.09 11.45 10.31
C ALA A 215 -7.74 12.17 10.45
N ASN A 216 -6.70 11.46 10.93
CA ASN A 216 -5.34 12.00 10.99
C ASN A 216 -4.82 12.32 9.57
N CYS A 217 -5.00 11.43 8.60
CA CYS A 217 -4.63 11.69 7.20
C CYS A 217 -5.33 12.93 6.64
N VAL A 218 -6.60 13.10 6.95
CA VAL A 218 -7.38 14.28 6.53
C VAL A 218 -6.80 15.56 7.15
N MET A 219 -6.49 15.54 8.44
CA MET A 219 -5.92 16.70 9.15
C MET A 219 -4.51 17.05 8.68
N CYS A 220 -3.69 16.04 8.33
CA CYS A 220 -2.29 16.26 7.92
C CYS A 220 -2.14 16.60 6.45
N TYR A 221 -2.92 15.97 5.56
CA TYR A 221 -2.69 16.00 4.11
C TYR A 221 -3.82 16.66 3.32
N SER A 222 -4.99 16.87 3.93
CA SER A 222 -6.16 17.47 3.28
C SER A 222 -6.50 16.89 1.91
N PRO A 223 -6.62 15.55 1.76
CA PRO A 223 -6.81 14.92 0.47
C PRO A 223 -8.20 15.18 -0.10
N GLU A 224 -8.31 15.21 -1.43
CA GLU A 224 -9.59 15.23 -2.15
C GLU A 224 -10.26 13.85 -2.08
N ARG A 225 -9.43 12.78 -2.05
CA ARG A 225 -9.89 11.39 -1.99
C ARG A 225 -8.93 10.50 -1.22
N ILE A 226 -9.52 9.60 -0.42
CA ILE A 226 -8.81 8.46 0.16
C ILE A 226 -9.37 7.20 -0.47
N ILE A 227 -8.49 6.36 -1.00
CA ILE A 227 -8.81 5.11 -1.69
C ILE A 227 -8.26 3.97 -0.84
N LEU A 228 -9.10 3.02 -0.47
CA LEU A 228 -8.74 1.90 0.38
C LEU A 228 -8.72 0.60 -0.41
N GLY A 229 -7.66 -0.16 -0.24
CA GLY A 229 -7.47 -1.48 -0.83
C GLY A 229 -6.93 -2.48 0.19
N GLY A 230 -6.52 -3.66 -0.29
CA GLY A 230 -6.00 -4.74 0.52
C GLY A 230 -7.07 -5.73 0.99
N GLY A 231 -6.63 -6.91 1.44
CA GLY A 231 -7.51 -8.05 1.72
C GLY A 231 -8.60 -7.80 2.78
N VAL A 232 -8.33 -6.98 3.79
CA VAL A 232 -9.32 -6.64 4.84
C VAL A 232 -10.48 -5.84 4.26
N MET A 233 -10.20 -5.01 3.23
CA MET A 233 -11.23 -4.19 2.58
C MET A 233 -12.21 -4.96 1.68
N HIS A 234 -12.01 -6.27 1.46
CA HIS A 234 -13.02 -7.12 0.81
C HIS A 234 -14.28 -7.30 1.66
N THR A 235 -14.25 -6.91 2.93
CA THR A 235 -15.43 -6.89 3.80
C THR A 235 -16.27 -5.64 3.50
N GLU A 236 -17.28 -5.79 2.65
CA GLU A 236 -18.10 -4.69 2.12
C GLU A 236 -18.73 -3.80 3.21
N LYS A 237 -19.14 -4.40 4.34
CA LYS A 237 -19.73 -3.68 5.48
C LYS A 237 -18.73 -2.75 6.20
N LEU A 238 -17.42 -2.92 6.00
CA LEU A 238 -16.40 -2.16 6.71
C LEU A 238 -16.32 -0.70 6.24
N LEU A 239 -16.42 -0.44 4.94
CA LEU A 239 -16.29 0.92 4.40
C LEU A 239 -17.30 1.93 4.97
N PRO A 240 -18.61 1.61 5.10
CA PRO A 240 -19.56 2.50 5.75
C PRO A 240 -19.18 2.83 7.19
N LEU A 241 -18.75 1.84 7.96
CA LEU A 241 -18.31 2.01 9.35
C LEU A 241 -17.07 2.91 9.45
N ILE A 242 -16.08 2.70 8.58
CA ILE A 242 -14.87 3.57 8.52
C ILE A 242 -15.28 5.02 8.25
N LYS A 243 -16.18 5.25 7.30
CA LYS A 243 -16.67 6.61 6.99
C LYS A 243 -17.31 7.28 8.19
N GLU A 244 -18.14 6.55 8.91
CA GLU A 244 -18.81 7.04 10.12
C GLU A 244 -17.78 7.40 11.20
N GLU A 245 -16.84 6.49 11.49
CA GLU A 245 -15.80 6.71 12.49
C GLU A 245 -14.85 7.85 12.10
N THR A 246 -14.49 7.97 10.82
CA THR A 246 -13.70 9.10 10.33
C THR A 246 -14.40 10.42 10.61
N LEU A 247 -15.70 10.52 10.30
CA LEU A 247 -16.49 11.71 10.56
C LEU A 247 -16.64 12.01 12.05
N ARG A 248 -16.77 10.96 12.87
CA ARG A 248 -16.83 11.09 14.34
C ARG A 248 -15.53 11.69 14.88
N ASN A 249 -14.37 11.21 14.41
CA ASN A 249 -13.07 11.73 14.82
C ASN A 249 -12.79 13.15 14.31
N LEU A 250 -13.27 13.51 13.11
CA LEU A 250 -13.21 14.88 12.60
C LEU A 250 -14.10 15.85 13.39
N ASN A 251 -15.13 15.35 14.05
CA ASN A 251 -16.00 16.04 14.99
C ASN A 251 -16.50 17.42 14.51
N GLY A 252 -16.76 17.56 13.21
CA GLY A 252 -17.24 18.81 12.62
C GLY A 252 -16.18 19.94 12.52
N TYR A 253 -14.91 19.67 12.85
CA TYR A 253 -13.85 20.67 12.75
C TYR A 253 -13.66 21.16 11.31
N ILE A 254 -13.71 20.23 10.34
CA ILE A 254 -13.66 20.59 8.92
C ILE A 254 -15.09 20.84 8.43
N LYS A 255 -15.41 22.09 8.12
CA LYS A 255 -16.69 22.47 7.55
C LYS A 255 -16.78 22.00 6.10
N ARG A 256 -17.78 21.20 5.78
CA ARG A 256 -18.07 20.78 4.40
C ARG A 256 -18.61 21.96 3.61
N THR A 257 -17.92 22.37 2.56
CA THR A 257 -18.52 23.18 1.51
C THR A 257 -19.17 22.26 0.46
N ARG A 258 -20.08 22.77 -0.38
CA ARG A 258 -20.73 21.97 -1.44
C ARG A 258 -19.71 21.39 -2.43
N SER A 259 -18.53 21.99 -2.58
CA SER A 259 -17.43 21.60 -3.48
C SER A 259 -16.32 20.78 -2.81
N SER A 260 -16.27 20.70 -1.47
CA SER A 260 -15.19 20.03 -0.73
C SER A 260 -15.74 18.89 0.13
N ARG A 261 -16.06 17.77 -0.52
CA ARG A 261 -16.37 16.51 0.20
C ARG A 261 -15.15 15.60 0.11
N ILE A 262 -14.54 15.28 1.25
CA ILE A 262 -13.57 14.21 1.31
C ILE A 262 -14.29 12.93 0.90
N SER A 263 -13.81 12.32 -0.17
CA SER A 263 -14.34 11.05 -0.66
C SER A 263 -13.48 9.90 -0.14
N ILE A 264 -14.08 8.95 0.56
CA ILE A 264 -13.45 7.68 0.91
C ILE A 264 -14.09 6.60 0.06
N THR A 265 -13.31 5.84 -0.69
CA THR A 265 -13.80 4.81 -1.62
C THR A 265 -12.92 3.56 -1.57
N ILE A 266 -13.37 2.50 -2.21
CA ILE A 266 -12.59 1.28 -2.41
C ILE A 266 -11.81 1.39 -3.73
N SER A 267 -10.63 0.79 -3.75
CA SER A 267 -9.79 0.65 -4.94
C SER A 267 -10.55 -0.08 -6.06
N SER A 268 -10.48 0.47 -7.26
CA SER A 268 -11.02 -0.16 -8.46
C SER A 268 -10.22 -1.40 -8.88
N TYR A 269 -9.00 -1.54 -8.37
CA TYR A 269 -8.09 -2.63 -8.71
C TYR A 269 -8.14 -3.82 -7.75
N GLN A 270 -9.03 -3.82 -6.75
CA GLN A 270 -9.20 -4.98 -5.85
C GLN A 270 -9.48 -6.29 -6.62
N ASN A 271 -10.15 -6.19 -7.77
CA ASN A 271 -10.50 -7.33 -8.61
C ASN A 271 -9.36 -7.79 -9.54
N LEU A 272 -8.30 -6.99 -9.76
CA LEU A 272 -7.17 -7.39 -10.59
C LEU A 272 -6.24 -8.40 -9.90
N ALA A 273 -6.20 -8.40 -8.56
CA ALA A 273 -5.47 -9.41 -7.78
C ALA A 273 -6.21 -10.77 -7.71
N MET A 274 -7.48 -10.82 -8.12
CA MET A 274 -8.34 -12.02 -8.10
C MET A 274 -8.64 -12.58 -9.51
N MET A 275 -7.97 -12.09 -10.57
CA MET A 275 -8.05 -12.81 -11.84
C MET A 275 -7.33 -14.14 -11.66
N PRO A 276 -8.01 -15.28 -11.93
CA PRO A 276 -7.40 -16.59 -11.81
C PRO A 276 -6.20 -16.69 -12.76
N ASP A 277 -5.19 -17.44 -12.30
CA ASP A 277 -3.98 -17.81 -13.06
C ASP A 277 -4.33 -18.44 -14.41
#